data_9f9eb172cbeb00d763d2d24e7a3d5490
#
_entry.id   9f9eb172cbeb00d763d2d24e7a3d5490
#
_cell.length_a   1.000
_cell.length_b   1.000
_cell.length_c   1.000
_cell.angle_alpha   90.00
_cell.angle_beta   90.00
_cell.angle_gamma   90.00
#
_symmetry.space_group_name_H-M   'P 1'
#
loop_
_entity.id
_entity.type
_entity.pdbx_description
1 polymer ?
#
loop_
_entity_poly.entity_id
_entity_poly.type
_entity_poly.pdbx_seq_one_letter_code
_entity_poly.pdbx_strand_id
1 'polypeptide(L)'
;MSLVLIIDDAAFSRRMIRKYLQVDGYEILEATNGREGLEMVHKHQPNCVLADLLMPDMNGFEFLKALQDEGLKIPTIIISADIQEGARNQSYNLGAVNFINKPPKEQELRQVVQQVMNTKE
;
A
#
# COMPACT_ATOMS: atom_id res chain seq x y z
N MET A 1 4.82 17.46 -4.28
CA MET A 1 3.62 16.68 -4.59
C MET A 1 3.70 15.35 -3.89
N SER A 2 2.60 14.94 -3.30
CA SER A 2 2.57 13.66 -2.60
C SER A 2 2.25 12.54 -3.59
N LEU A 3 3.09 11.54 -3.60
CA LEU A 3 3.00 10.42 -4.54
C LEU A 3 2.60 9.16 -3.79
N VAL A 4 1.54 8.50 -4.25
CA VAL A 4 1.03 7.26 -3.67
C VAL A 4 1.17 6.15 -4.69
N LEU A 5 1.73 5.02 -4.27
CA LEU A 5 1.84 3.84 -5.12
C LEU A 5 0.80 2.81 -4.66
N ILE A 6 -0.01 2.34 -5.61
CA ILE A 6 -1.02 1.30 -5.34
C ILE A 6 -0.55 0.00 -5.98
N ILE A 7 -0.42 -1.04 -5.18
CA ILE A 7 0.01 -2.37 -5.66
C ILE A 7 -1.12 -3.35 -5.42
N ASP A 8 -1.73 -3.83 -6.51
CA ASP A 8 -2.86 -4.75 -6.44
C ASP A 8 -2.99 -5.39 -7.82
N ASP A 9 -3.15 -6.70 -7.88
CA ASP A 9 -3.27 -7.40 -9.16
C ASP A 9 -4.64 -7.24 -9.79
N ALA A 10 -5.64 -6.79 -9.04
CA ALA A 10 -7.00 -6.61 -9.54
C ALA A 10 -7.19 -5.19 -10.05
N ALA A 11 -7.39 -5.06 -11.36
CA ALA A 11 -7.54 -3.74 -11.99
C ALA A 11 -8.71 -2.96 -11.40
N PHE A 12 -9.81 -3.64 -11.10
CA PHE A 12 -10.98 -2.98 -10.51
C PHE A 12 -10.64 -2.37 -9.16
N SER A 13 -9.92 -3.12 -8.33
CA SER A 13 -9.53 -2.65 -7.01
C SER A 13 -8.61 -1.42 -7.11
N ARG A 14 -7.60 -1.50 -8.00
CA ARG A 14 -6.71 -0.35 -8.20
C ARG A 14 -7.46 0.89 -8.65
N ARG A 15 -8.40 0.71 -9.58
CA ARG A 15 -9.18 1.85 -10.10
C ARG A 15 -10.02 2.49 -9.01
N MET A 16 -10.63 1.68 -8.15
CA MET A 16 -11.46 2.17 -7.07
C MET A 16 -10.61 2.97 -6.07
N ILE A 17 -9.48 2.41 -5.68
CA ILE A 17 -8.58 3.08 -4.73
C ILE A 17 -8.07 4.39 -5.32
N ARG A 18 -7.66 4.36 -6.59
CA ARG A 18 -7.20 5.56 -7.28
C ARG A 18 -8.29 6.64 -7.26
N LYS A 19 -9.51 6.25 -7.58
CA LYS A 19 -10.63 7.20 -7.63
C LYS A 19 -10.82 7.88 -6.28
N TYR A 20 -10.77 7.10 -5.20
CA TYR A 20 -10.94 7.65 -3.85
C TYR A 20 -9.82 8.64 -3.50
N LEU A 21 -8.60 8.31 -3.85
CA LEU A 21 -7.47 9.12 -3.44
C LEU A 21 -7.23 10.34 -4.32
N GLN A 22 -7.72 10.32 -5.56
CA GLN A 22 -7.58 11.47 -6.44
C GLN A 22 -8.33 12.69 -5.91
N VAL A 23 -9.36 12.47 -5.11
CA VAL A 23 -10.10 13.56 -4.49
C VAL A 23 -9.20 14.46 -3.67
N ASP A 24 -8.17 13.88 -3.06
CA ASP A 24 -7.26 14.64 -2.19
C ASP A 24 -6.02 15.18 -2.93
N GLY A 25 -5.98 15.01 -4.23
CA GLY A 25 -4.93 15.63 -5.05
C GLY A 25 -3.60 14.89 -5.11
N TYR A 26 -3.54 13.65 -4.65
CA TYR A 26 -2.30 12.88 -4.74
C TYR A 26 -2.00 12.47 -6.18
N GLU A 27 -0.72 12.40 -6.51
CA GLU A 27 -0.28 11.73 -7.72
C GLU A 27 -0.28 10.22 -7.45
N ILE A 28 -0.76 9.44 -8.41
CA ILE A 28 -0.97 8.01 -8.22
C ILE A 28 -0.14 7.22 -9.23
N LEU A 29 0.59 6.23 -8.73
CA LEU A 29 1.23 5.21 -9.56
C LEU A 29 0.57 3.86 -9.24
N GLU A 30 0.59 2.95 -10.20
CA GLU A 30 -0.02 1.63 -10.02
C GLU A 30 0.97 0.55 -10.41
N ALA A 31 0.93 -0.56 -9.67
CA ALA A 31 1.69 -1.76 -9.97
C ALA A 31 0.78 -2.96 -9.79
N THR A 32 1.05 -4.05 -10.51
CA THR A 32 0.18 -5.21 -10.52
C THR A 32 0.65 -6.34 -9.61
N ASN A 33 1.86 -6.25 -9.08
CA ASN A 33 2.37 -7.24 -8.12
C ASN A 33 3.49 -6.61 -7.32
N GLY A 34 3.97 -7.35 -6.32
CA GLY A 34 4.98 -6.82 -5.41
C GLY A 34 6.31 -6.52 -6.07
N ARG A 35 6.70 -7.35 -7.05
CA ARG A 35 7.97 -7.14 -7.76
C ARG A 35 7.95 -5.84 -8.54
N GLU A 36 6.88 -5.62 -9.29
CA GLU A 36 6.71 -4.37 -10.03
C GLU A 36 6.64 -3.19 -9.06
N GLY A 37 5.95 -3.38 -7.94
CA GLY A 37 5.87 -2.36 -6.90
C GLY A 37 7.22 -1.97 -6.36
N LEU A 38 8.08 -2.96 -6.12
CA LEU A 38 9.41 -2.69 -5.60
C LEU A 38 10.25 -1.91 -6.62
N GLU A 39 10.12 -2.23 -7.90
CA GLU A 39 10.79 -1.47 -8.96
C GLU A 39 10.31 -0.02 -8.97
N MET A 40 9.00 0.19 -8.81
CA MET A 40 8.43 1.52 -8.74
C MET A 40 8.94 2.30 -7.53
N VAL A 41 9.09 1.62 -6.39
CA VAL A 41 9.64 2.25 -5.20
C VAL A 41 11.06 2.75 -5.46
N HIS A 42 11.89 1.93 -6.08
CA HIS A 42 13.27 2.33 -6.38
C HIS A 42 13.31 3.51 -7.35
N LYS A 43 12.44 3.47 -8.35
CA LYS A 43 12.49 4.47 -9.41
C LYS A 43 11.87 5.80 -9.00
N HIS A 44 10.76 5.76 -8.27
CA HIS A 44 9.95 6.96 -8.02
C HIS A 44 9.93 7.41 -6.57
N GLN A 45 10.33 6.56 -5.63
CA GLN A 45 10.38 6.88 -4.21
C GLN A 45 9.07 7.50 -3.70
N PRO A 46 7.96 6.74 -3.75
CA PRO A 46 6.67 7.27 -3.33
C PRO A 46 6.65 7.63 -1.85
N ASN A 47 5.73 8.51 -1.48
CA ASN A 47 5.56 8.93 -0.09
C ASN A 47 4.78 7.91 0.72
N CYS A 48 3.97 7.08 0.06
CA CYS A 48 3.14 6.08 0.71
C CYS A 48 2.84 4.96 -0.28
N VAL A 49 2.77 3.73 0.23
CA VAL A 49 2.41 2.57 -0.59
C VAL A 49 1.15 1.93 -0.01
N LEU A 50 0.22 1.56 -0.89
CA LEU A 50 -0.94 0.75 -0.55
C LEU A 50 -0.76 -0.58 -1.26
N ALA A 51 -0.70 -1.69 -0.52
CA ALA A 51 -0.40 -2.99 -1.12
C ALA A 51 -1.37 -4.05 -0.65
N ASP A 52 -1.84 -4.89 -1.58
CA ASP A 52 -2.59 -6.09 -1.26
C ASP A 52 -1.64 -7.17 -0.74
N LEU A 53 -2.17 -8.11 0.00
CA LEU A 53 -1.38 -9.27 0.45
C LEU A 53 -1.30 -10.35 -0.62
N LEU A 54 -2.42 -10.62 -1.30
CA LEU A 54 -2.49 -11.74 -2.25
C LEU A 54 -2.22 -11.24 -3.66
N MET A 55 -1.02 -11.48 -4.13
CA MET A 55 -0.60 -11.09 -5.48
C MET A 55 0.33 -12.15 -6.05
N PRO A 56 0.36 -12.32 -7.39
CA PRO A 56 1.31 -13.26 -7.99
C PRO A 56 2.74 -12.75 -7.86
N ASP A 57 3.70 -13.62 -8.03
CA ASP A 57 5.14 -13.37 -7.95
C ASP A 57 5.58 -13.01 -6.56
N MET A 58 5.37 -11.77 -6.16
CA MET A 58 5.75 -11.29 -4.83
C MET A 58 4.50 -10.78 -4.14
N ASN A 59 4.11 -11.43 -3.05
CA ASN A 59 2.92 -11.03 -2.28
C ASN A 59 3.25 -9.85 -1.36
N GLY A 60 2.24 -9.37 -0.62
CA GLY A 60 2.40 -8.20 0.23
C GLY A 60 3.38 -8.40 1.38
N PHE A 61 3.41 -9.61 1.97
CA PHE A 61 4.37 -9.90 3.02
C PHE A 61 5.81 -9.85 2.49
N GLU A 62 6.01 -10.45 1.32
CA GLU A 62 7.32 -10.46 0.69
C GLU A 62 7.76 -9.06 0.29
N PHE A 63 6.81 -8.25 -0.16
CA PHE A 63 7.09 -6.86 -0.49
C PHE A 63 7.55 -6.08 0.75
N LEU A 64 6.83 -6.24 1.87
CA LEU A 64 7.21 -5.58 3.12
C LEU A 64 8.60 -6.03 3.58
N LYS A 65 8.85 -7.33 3.48
CA LYS A 65 10.15 -7.88 3.86
C LYS A 65 11.27 -7.30 3.01
N ALA A 66 11.01 -7.16 1.70
CA ALA A 66 12.01 -6.59 0.79
C ALA A 66 12.33 -5.14 1.16
N LEU A 67 11.32 -4.35 1.49
CA LEU A 67 11.54 -2.97 1.93
C LEU A 67 12.41 -2.95 3.19
N GLN A 68 12.10 -3.84 4.13
CA GLN A 68 12.82 -3.94 5.38
C GLN A 68 14.29 -4.32 5.14
N ASP A 69 14.51 -5.34 4.33
CA ASP A 69 15.85 -5.85 4.03
C ASP A 69 16.71 -4.80 3.33
N GLU A 70 16.09 -3.93 2.55
CA GLU A 70 16.82 -2.89 1.81
C GLU A 70 16.91 -1.57 2.59
N GLY A 71 16.35 -1.53 3.79
CA GLY A 71 16.41 -0.33 4.60
C GLY A 71 15.56 0.82 4.06
N LEU A 72 14.55 0.51 3.26
CA LEU A 72 13.68 1.52 2.68
C LEU A 72 12.55 1.82 3.66
N LYS A 73 12.44 3.09 4.06
CA LYS A 73 11.47 3.49 5.08
C LYS A 73 10.30 4.23 4.46
N ILE A 74 9.54 3.52 3.62
CA ILE A 74 8.38 4.10 2.99
C ILE A 74 7.14 3.55 3.68
N PRO A 75 6.27 4.42 4.23
CA PRO A 75 5.07 3.95 4.92
C PRO A 75 4.21 3.10 4.00
N THR A 76 3.89 1.90 4.44
CA THR A 76 3.12 0.95 3.65
C THR A 76 1.86 0.57 4.42
N ILE A 77 0.71 0.73 3.76
CA ILE A 77 -0.60 0.36 4.26
C ILE A 77 -1.02 -0.90 3.52
N ILE A 78 -1.37 -1.94 4.27
CA ILE A 78 -1.88 -3.18 3.65
C ILE A 78 -3.38 -3.08 3.51
N ILE A 79 -3.90 -3.44 2.34
CA ILE A 79 -5.35 -3.51 2.09
C ILE A 79 -5.64 -4.94 1.66
N SER A 80 -6.40 -5.68 2.46
CA SER A 80 -6.57 -7.12 2.22
C SER A 80 -7.98 -7.58 2.52
N ALA A 81 -8.43 -8.60 1.78
CA ALA A 81 -9.68 -9.28 2.06
C ALA A 81 -9.52 -10.32 3.18
N ASP A 82 -8.30 -10.62 3.58
CA ASP A 82 -8.04 -11.58 4.65
C ASP A 82 -8.34 -10.93 5.99
N ILE A 83 -9.36 -11.44 6.68
CA ILE A 83 -9.82 -10.86 7.95
C ILE A 83 -9.22 -11.59 9.16
N GLN A 84 -8.31 -12.53 8.94
CA GLN A 84 -7.71 -13.27 10.05
C GLN A 84 -6.72 -12.38 10.78
N GLU A 85 -6.73 -12.51 12.10
CA GLU A 85 -5.87 -11.73 12.96
C GLU A 85 -4.39 -11.97 12.67
N GLY A 86 -4.05 -13.22 12.30
CA GLY A 86 -2.67 -13.57 11.99
C GLY A 86 -2.10 -12.76 10.82
N ALA A 87 -2.89 -12.54 9.77
CA ALA A 87 -2.44 -11.76 8.63
C ALA A 87 -2.19 -10.31 9.01
N ARG A 88 -3.08 -9.76 9.82
CA ARG A 88 -2.96 -8.39 10.31
C ARG A 88 -1.69 -8.23 11.16
N ASN A 89 -1.50 -9.15 12.12
CA ASN A 89 -0.35 -9.11 13.01
C ASN A 89 0.96 -9.26 12.25
N GLN A 90 1.00 -10.17 11.29
CA GLN A 90 2.20 -10.39 10.49
C GLN A 90 2.53 -9.15 9.65
N SER A 91 1.51 -8.48 9.12
CA SER A 91 1.72 -7.24 8.37
C SER A 91 2.41 -6.19 9.23
N TYR A 92 1.91 -5.98 10.44
CA TYR A 92 2.52 -5.01 11.34
C TYR A 92 3.94 -5.42 11.74
N ASN A 93 4.16 -6.72 12.00
CA ASN A 93 5.49 -7.20 12.35
C ASN A 93 6.50 -6.98 11.24
N LEU A 94 6.04 -6.96 10.00
CA LEU A 94 6.90 -6.72 8.84
C LEU A 94 6.99 -5.24 8.46
N GLY A 95 6.40 -4.37 9.27
CA GLY A 95 6.60 -2.94 9.10
C GLY A 95 5.45 -2.17 8.51
N ALA A 96 4.30 -2.81 8.26
CA ALA A 96 3.13 -2.05 7.80
C ALA A 96 2.71 -1.04 8.86
N VAL A 97 2.30 0.14 8.41
CA VAL A 97 1.88 1.18 9.35
C VAL A 97 0.38 1.16 9.59
N ASN A 98 -0.37 0.48 8.72
CA ASN A 98 -1.80 0.32 8.92
C ASN A 98 -2.29 -0.86 8.10
N PHE A 99 -3.52 -1.32 8.41
CA PHE A 99 -4.14 -2.46 7.75
C PHE A 99 -5.61 -2.15 7.55
N ILE A 100 -6.08 -2.21 6.30
CA ILE A 100 -7.47 -1.90 5.95
C ILE A 100 -8.09 -3.13 5.30
N ASN A 101 -9.31 -3.47 5.72
CA ASN A 101 -10.02 -4.61 5.14
C ASN A 101 -10.66 -4.21 3.81
N LYS A 102 -10.63 -5.14 2.85
CA LYS A 102 -11.32 -4.97 1.56
C LYS A 102 -12.79 -5.33 1.70
N PRO A 103 -13.66 -4.67 0.96
CA PRO A 103 -13.38 -3.50 0.13
C PRO A 103 -13.18 -2.27 1.02
N PRO A 104 -12.20 -1.42 0.71
CA PRO A 104 -11.98 -0.24 1.54
C PRO A 104 -13.13 0.74 1.40
N LYS A 105 -13.49 1.36 2.52
CA LYS A 105 -14.48 2.44 2.51
C LYS A 105 -13.74 3.72 2.16
N GLU A 106 -14.34 4.54 1.32
CA GLU A 106 -13.69 5.76 0.85
C GLU A 106 -13.22 6.63 1.99
N GLN A 107 -14.07 6.87 2.96
CA GLN A 107 -13.75 7.76 4.07
C GLN A 107 -12.61 7.22 4.92
N GLU A 108 -12.65 5.93 5.23
CA GLU A 108 -11.61 5.29 6.01
C GLU A 108 -10.26 5.34 5.28
N LEU A 109 -10.26 4.99 4.01
CA LEU A 109 -9.05 4.97 3.21
C LEU A 109 -8.41 6.36 3.14
N ARG A 110 -9.22 7.37 2.83
CA ARG A 110 -8.71 8.74 2.73
C ARG A 110 -8.16 9.23 4.06
N GLN A 111 -8.84 8.90 5.14
CA GLN A 111 -8.43 9.30 6.48
C GLN A 111 -7.08 8.68 6.86
N VAL A 112 -6.92 7.38 6.61
CA VAL A 112 -5.69 6.68 6.93
C VAL A 112 -4.52 7.22 6.12
N VAL A 113 -4.73 7.44 4.82
CA VAL A 113 -3.66 7.97 3.97
C VAL A 113 -3.28 9.38 4.42
N GLN A 114 -4.25 10.21 4.74
CA GLN A 114 -3.97 11.56 5.24
C GLN A 114 -3.15 11.53 6.52
N GLN A 115 -3.48 10.64 7.44
CA GLN A 115 -2.73 10.51 8.68
C GLN A 115 -1.29 10.09 8.42
N VAL A 116 -1.10 9.12 7.53
CA VAL A 116 0.24 8.66 7.20
C VAL A 116 1.06 9.78 6.56
N MET A 117 0.46 10.53 5.66
CA MET A 117 1.15 11.64 5.00
C MET A 117 1.49 12.76 5.98
N ASN A 118 0.61 13.02 6.93
CA ASN A 118 0.80 14.13 7.87
C ASN A 118 1.82 13.82 8.96
N THR A 119 1.98 12.55 9.32
CA THR A 119 2.94 12.17 10.36
C THR A 119 4.33 11.98 9.81
N LYS A 120 4.49 12.08 8.53
CA LYS A 120 5.79 11.92 7.89
C LYS A 120 6.60 13.18 8.09
N GLU A 121 7.72 13.03 8.70
CA GLU A 121 8.63 14.14 8.93
C GLU A 121 9.95 13.90 8.22
#